data_3b58ffde7187d177e5422be8e3b3fa0c
#
_entry.id   3b58ffde7187d177e5422be8e3b3fa0c
#
_cell.length_a   1.000
_cell.length_b   1.000
_cell.length_c   1.000
_cell.angle_alpha   90.00
_cell.angle_beta   90.00
_cell.angle_gamma   90.00
#
_symmetry.space_group_name_H-M   'P 1'
#
loop_
_entity.id
_entity.type
_entity.pdbx_description
1 polymer ?
#
loop_
_entity_poly.entity_id
_entity_poly.type
_entity_poly.pdbx_seq_one_letter_code
_entity_poly.pdbx_strand_id
1 'polypeptide(L)'
;MTRPARDSRKRVRRSGKREPDFAVARSVLRHPLVRLSVFVALFAACIALLIAAMVLFNYDRLAARYDITAVGRMPLESTVTDGTGELIGYLHGENVGTPVALDQISPHFLHALLAREDSRFYRHHGIDHLGLVRAWLRNLREKRTVQGASTLTMQLTRMTFGLTGRTMQRKLLAATLATTMLAT
;
A
#
# COMPACT_ATOMS: atom_id res chain seq x y z
N MET A 1 32.35 29.28 78.09
CA MET A 1 32.33 30.01 76.76
C MET A 1 32.16 28.99 75.65
N THR A 2 30.92 28.72 75.25
CA THR A 2 30.56 27.73 74.25
C THR A 2 29.85 28.47 73.09
N ARG A 3 30.42 28.41 71.90
CA ARG A 3 29.83 28.98 70.65
C ARG A 3 28.77 28.05 70.11
N PRO A 4 27.60 28.53 69.70
CA PRO A 4 26.59 27.69 69.03
C PRO A 4 26.92 27.44 67.56
N ALA A 5 26.63 26.21 67.08
CA ALA A 5 26.81 25.71 65.76
C ALA A 5 25.85 26.41 64.77
N ARG A 6 26.37 26.75 63.63
CA ARG A 6 25.68 27.39 62.50
C ARG A 6 24.97 26.36 61.66
N ASP A 7 23.65 26.28 61.83
CA ASP A 7 22.77 25.38 61.05
C ASP A 7 22.67 25.88 59.58
N SER A 8 23.31 25.18 58.65
CA SER A 8 23.29 25.43 57.23
C SER A 8 22.13 24.70 56.57
N ARG A 9 20.92 25.26 56.62
CA ARG A 9 19.76 24.76 55.86
C ARG A 9 20.03 24.86 54.36
N LYS A 10 20.36 23.74 53.72
CA LYS A 10 20.40 23.57 52.30
C LYS A 10 19.01 23.82 51.73
N ARG A 11 18.81 24.96 51.06
CA ARG A 11 17.64 25.22 50.23
C ARG A 11 17.67 24.25 49.04
N VAL A 12 16.83 23.23 49.09
CA VAL A 12 16.55 22.37 47.96
C VAL A 12 15.81 23.22 46.91
N ARG A 13 16.51 23.55 45.85
CA ARG A 13 15.98 24.25 44.68
C ARG A 13 15.04 23.25 43.94
N ARG A 14 13.74 23.32 44.25
CA ARG A 14 12.72 22.57 43.48
C ARG A 14 12.79 23.06 42.03
N SER A 15 13.29 22.19 41.14
CA SER A 15 13.18 22.34 39.72
C SER A 15 11.68 22.31 39.36
N GLY A 16 11.10 23.49 39.13
CA GLY A 16 9.74 23.61 38.65
C GLY A 16 9.66 23.03 37.24
N LYS A 17 9.06 21.85 37.10
CA LYS A 17 8.55 21.39 35.81
C LYS A 17 7.62 22.49 35.31
N ARG A 18 8.01 23.20 34.23
CA ARG A 18 7.13 24.10 33.52
C ARG A 18 5.99 23.25 32.95
N GLU A 19 4.82 23.35 33.56
CA GLU A 19 3.61 22.82 32.94
C GLU A 19 3.42 23.56 31.60
N PRO A 20 3.01 22.84 30.55
CA PRO A 20 2.77 23.49 29.25
C PRO A 20 1.69 24.54 29.43
N ASP A 21 1.99 25.74 28.95
CA ASP A 21 1.18 26.97 29.12
C ASP A 21 -0.08 26.88 28.24
N PHE A 22 -1.06 26.09 28.68
CA PHE A 22 -2.36 25.93 28.00
C PHE A 22 -3.11 27.27 27.80
N ALA A 23 -2.76 28.28 28.55
CA ALA A 23 -3.32 29.63 28.40
C ALA A 23 -2.87 30.27 27.09
N VAL A 24 -1.59 30.13 26.72
CA VAL A 24 -1.05 30.68 25.47
C VAL A 24 -1.66 29.93 24.27
N ALA A 25 -1.75 28.61 24.34
CA ALA A 25 -2.39 27.82 23.28
C ALA A 25 -3.86 28.24 23.07
N ARG A 26 -4.61 28.49 24.15
CA ARG A 26 -6.01 28.95 24.04
C ARG A 26 -6.13 30.36 23.46
N SER A 27 -5.19 31.28 23.75
CA SER A 27 -5.21 32.61 23.18
C SER A 27 -4.91 32.64 21.69
N VAL A 28 -3.97 31.81 21.22
CA VAL A 28 -3.64 31.63 19.80
C VAL A 28 -4.83 31.07 19.02
N LEU A 29 -5.53 30.05 19.55
CA LEU A 29 -6.71 29.45 18.93
C LEU A 29 -7.92 30.40 18.88
N ARG A 30 -7.96 31.46 19.70
CA ARG A 30 -9.02 32.49 19.67
C ARG A 30 -8.80 33.56 18.61
N HIS A 31 -7.59 33.67 18.06
CA HIS A 31 -7.29 34.66 17.03
C HIS A 31 -8.11 34.40 15.77
N PRO A 32 -8.84 35.39 15.22
CA PRO A 32 -9.77 35.13 14.08
C PRO A 32 -9.06 34.58 12.86
N LEU A 33 -7.82 34.97 12.57
CA LEU A 33 -7.04 34.45 11.46
C LEU A 33 -6.67 32.96 11.64
N VAL A 34 -6.37 32.52 12.87
CA VAL A 34 -6.08 31.11 13.17
C VAL A 34 -7.35 30.27 13.00
N ARG A 35 -8.49 30.78 13.46
CA ARG A 35 -9.77 30.07 13.25
C ARG A 35 -10.10 29.96 11.77
N LEU A 36 -9.94 31.04 11.01
CA LEU A 36 -10.16 31.00 9.55
C LEU A 36 -9.23 30.02 8.87
N SER A 37 -7.92 30.01 9.19
CA SER A 37 -6.98 29.08 8.60
C SER A 37 -7.30 27.60 8.91
N VAL A 38 -7.77 27.31 10.14
CA VAL A 38 -8.24 25.97 10.52
C VAL A 38 -9.49 25.59 9.73
N PHE A 39 -10.46 26.49 9.57
CA PHE A 39 -11.65 26.22 8.75
C PHE A 39 -11.28 25.94 7.29
N VAL A 40 -10.41 26.76 6.70
CA VAL A 40 -9.93 26.54 5.32
C VAL A 40 -9.20 25.20 5.18
N ALA A 41 -8.35 24.86 6.16
CA ALA A 41 -7.64 23.58 6.14
C ALA A 41 -8.60 22.38 6.27
N LEU A 42 -9.58 22.45 7.16
CA LEU A 42 -10.61 21.39 7.31
C LEU A 42 -11.48 21.27 6.07
N PHE A 43 -11.88 22.40 5.46
CA PHE A 43 -12.65 22.40 4.22
C PHE A 43 -11.86 21.79 3.06
N ALA A 44 -10.59 22.17 2.91
CA ALA A 44 -9.71 21.58 1.92
C ALA A 44 -9.49 20.07 2.15
N ALA A 45 -9.33 19.64 3.41
CA ALA A 45 -9.24 18.22 3.76
C ALA A 45 -10.54 17.46 3.42
N CYS A 46 -11.70 18.06 3.69
CA CYS A 46 -12.99 17.48 3.34
C CYS A 46 -13.14 17.29 1.81
N ILE A 47 -12.79 18.31 1.03
CA ILE A 47 -12.79 18.21 -0.44
C ILE A 47 -11.82 17.12 -0.91
N ALA A 48 -10.62 17.05 -0.35
CA ALA A 48 -9.64 16.03 -0.72
C ALA A 48 -10.16 14.61 -0.42
N LEU A 49 -10.85 14.41 0.71
CA LEU A 49 -11.49 13.15 1.07
C LEU A 49 -12.64 12.79 0.11
N LEU A 50 -13.47 13.76 -0.27
CA LEU A 50 -14.55 13.53 -1.24
C LEU A 50 -13.99 13.14 -2.61
N ILE A 51 -12.95 13.81 -3.09
CA ILE A 51 -12.28 13.46 -4.34
C ILE A 51 -11.69 12.05 -4.25
N ALA A 52 -11.02 11.71 -3.15
CA ALA A 52 -10.46 10.38 -2.93
C ALA A 52 -11.56 9.31 -2.94
N ALA A 53 -12.67 9.54 -2.23
CA ALA A 53 -13.82 8.63 -2.21
C ALA A 53 -14.45 8.47 -3.61
N MET A 54 -14.59 9.56 -4.36
CA MET A 54 -15.10 9.52 -5.74
C MET A 54 -14.16 8.71 -6.66
N VAL A 55 -12.85 8.91 -6.52
CA VAL A 55 -11.84 8.15 -7.29
C VAL A 55 -11.96 6.66 -6.96
N LEU A 56 -11.95 6.27 -5.69
CA LEU A 56 -12.08 4.87 -5.27
C LEU A 56 -13.38 4.26 -5.81
N PHE A 57 -14.51 4.95 -5.66
CA PHE A 57 -15.80 4.48 -6.17
C PHE A 57 -15.80 4.26 -7.69
N ASN A 58 -15.15 5.14 -8.45
CA ASN A 58 -15.03 4.94 -9.91
C ASN A 58 -14.16 3.73 -10.26
N TYR A 59 -13.06 3.49 -9.49
CA TYR A 59 -12.22 2.32 -9.72
C TYR A 59 -12.91 1.02 -9.31
N ASP A 60 -13.72 1.01 -8.24
CA ASP A 60 -14.54 -0.15 -7.87
C ASP A 60 -15.55 -0.49 -8.96
N ARG A 61 -16.23 0.53 -9.51
CA ARG A 61 -17.15 0.33 -10.66
C ARG A 61 -16.41 -0.15 -11.92
N LEU A 62 -15.21 0.33 -12.14
CA LEU A 62 -14.39 -0.13 -13.26
C LEU A 62 -13.93 -1.57 -13.05
N ALA A 63 -13.50 -1.93 -11.85
CA ALA A 63 -13.08 -3.28 -11.49
C ALA A 63 -14.24 -4.29 -11.63
N ALA A 64 -15.47 -3.89 -11.29
CA ALA A 64 -16.67 -4.73 -11.44
C ALA A 64 -17.00 -5.13 -12.89
N ARG A 65 -16.35 -4.49 -13.88
CA ARG A 65 -16.50 -4.87 -15.31
C ARG A 65 -15.57 -6.02 -15.73
N TYR A 66 -14.62 -6.38 -14.89
CA TYR A 66 -13.67 -7.45 -15.15
C TYR A 66 -14.20 -8.77 -14.59
N ASP A 67 -14.08 -9.82 -15.36
CA ASP A 67 -14.42 -11.17 -14.91
C ASP A 67 -13.31 -11.73 -14.02
N ILE A 68 -13.49 -11.63 -12.71
CA ILE A 68 -12.50 -12.10 -11.73
C ILE A 68 -12.31 -13.61 -11.83
N THR A 69 -13.28 -14.36 -12.34
CA THR A 69 -13.13 -15.81 -12.52
C THR A 69 -12.12 -16.18 -13.61
N ALA A 70 -11.73 -15.20 -14.42
CA ALA A 70 -10.65 -15.37 -15.41
C ALA A 70 -9.25 -15.45 -14.76
N VAL A 71 -9.13 -15.03 -13.49
CA VAL A 71 -7.86 -15.15 -12.74
C VAL A 71 -7.54 -16.64 -12.56
N GLY A 72 -6.33 -17.02 -12.98
CA GLY A 72 -5.91 -18.41 -12.96
C GLY A 72 -6.20 -19.20 -14.26
N ARG A 73 -7.00 -18.65 -15.16
CA ARG A 73 -7.12 -19.17 -16.53
C ARG A 73 -5.97 -18.58 -17.35
N MET A 74 -4.78 -19.18 -17.24
CA MET A 74 -3.71 -18.79 -18.16
C MET A 74 -4.11 -19.20 -19.58
N PRO A 75 -3.78 -18.38 -20.60
CA PRO A 75 -3.90 -18.82 -21.97
C PRO A 75 -3.07 -20.09 -22.14
N LEU A 76 -3.75 -21.20 -22.36
CA LEU A 76 -3.13 -22.46 -22.72
C LEU A 76 -2.51 -22.29 -24.10
N GLU A 77 -1.49 -23.10 -24.39
CA GLU A 77 -0.91 -23.18 -25.73
C GLU A 77 -2.03 -23.42 -26.73
N SER A 78 -2.07 -22.62 -27.79
CA SER A 78 -2.97 -22.88 -28.89
C SER A 78 -2.35 -24.01 -29.76
N THR A 79 -3.00 -25.14 -29.83
CA THR A 79 -2.59 -26.22 -30.72
C THR A 79 -2.98 -25.91 -32.16
N VAL A 80 -2.08 -26.13 -33.10
CA VAL A 80 -2.35 -26.07 -34.53
C VAL A 80 -2.47 -27.53 -35.03
N THR A 81 -3.63 -27.86 -35.57
CA THR A 81 -3.89 -29.18 -36.14
C THR A 81 -4.08 -29.05 -37.64
N ASP A 82 -3.80 -30.12 -38.38
CA ASP A 82 -4.11 -30.21 -39.81
C ASP A 82 -5.61 -30.45 -40.04
N GLY A 83 -6.02 -30.57 -41.31
CA GLY A 83 -7.42 -30.85 -41.68
C GLY A 83 -7.93 -32.24 -41.24
N THR A 84 -7.07 -33.12 -40.79
CA THR A 84 -7.40 -34.45 -40.25
C THR A 84 -7.44 -34.45 -38.71
N GLY A 85 -7.05 -33.36 -38.06
CA GLY A 85 -6.96 -33.25 -36.60
C GLY A 85 -5.61 -33.63 -36.02
N GLU A 86 -4.60 -33.96 -36.86
CA GLU A 86 -3.26 -34.29 -36.42
C GLU A 86 -2.52 -33.02 -35.97
N LEU A 87 -1.78 -33.12 -34.84
CA LEU A 87 -1.05 -31.99 -34.25
C LEU A 87 0.14 -31.58 -35.13
N ILE A 88 0.07 -30.38 -35.71
CA ILE A 88 1.18 -29.79 -36.47
C ILE A 88 2.19 -29.10 -35.51
N GLY A 89 1.71 -28.47 -34.45
CA GLY A 89 2.55 -27.73 -33.51
C GLY A 89 1.76 -26.89 -32.51
N TYR A 90 2.50 -26.08 -31.78
CA TYR A 90 1.94 -25.17 -30.77
C TYR A 90 2.22 -23.72 -31.17
N LEU A 91 1.21 -22.87 -31.09
CA LEU A 91 1.41 -21.39 -31.12
C LEU A 91 1.70 -20.91 -29.70
N HIS A 92 2.94 -20.53 -29.49
CA HIS A 92 3.37 -19.98 -28.20
C HIS A 92 3.13 -18.47 -28.18
N GLY A 93 2.32 -18.00 -27.24
CA GLY A 93 2.29 -16.58 -26.88
C GLY A 93 3.49 -16.19 -26.01
N GLU A 94 3.78 -14.90 -25.88
CA GLU A 94 4.91 -14.40 -25.06
C GLU A 94 4.86 -14.82 -23.57
N ASN A 95 3.73 -15.35 -23.09
CA ASN A 95 3.48 -15.65 -21.67
C ASN A 95 2.88 -17.05 -21.47
N VAL A 96 3.31 -18.03 -22.25
CA VAL A 96 2.83 -19.42 -22.09
C VAL A 96 3.64 -20.10 -20.99
N GLY A 97 2.95 -20.50 -19.94
CA GLY A 97 3.50 -21.33 -18.87
C GLY A 97 2.82 -22.70 -18.82
N THR A 98 3.53 -23.71 -18.37
CA THR A 98 2.93 -25.00 -18.06
C THR A 98 2.25 -24.91 -16.70
N PRO A 99 0.92 -25.10 -16.61
CA PRO A 99 0.26 -25.12 -15.31
C PRO A 99 0.73 -26.32 -14.49
N VAL A 100 1.17 -26.07 -13.27
CA VAL A 100 1.59 -27.10 -12.33
C VAL A 100 0.80 -26.93 -11.03
N ALA A 101 0.52 -28.04 -10.34
CA ALA A 101 -0.12 -27.98 -9.04
C ALA A 101 0.84 -27.39 -7.99
N LEU A 102 0.30 -26.73 -6.98
CA LEU A 102 1.10 -26.03 -5.98
C LEU A 102 2.00 -26.97 -5.16
N ASP A 103 1.57 -28.19 -4.94
CA ASP A 103 2.31 -29.26 -4.26
C ASP A 103 3.51 -29.79 -5.08
N GLN A 104 3.51 -29.55 -6.39
CA GLN A 104 4.63 -29.87 -7.29
C GLN A 104 5.72 -28.79 -7.28
N ILE A 105 5.45 -27.63 -6.64
CA ILE A 105 6.41 -26.55 -6.56
C ILE A 105 7.22 -26.67 -5.28
N SER A 106 8.55 -26.56 -5.38
CA SER A 106 9.43 -26.60 -4.22
C SER A 106 9.03 -25.55 -3.18
N PRO A 107 8.86 -25.90 -1.90
CA PRO A 107 8.60 -24.92 -0.83
C PRO A 107 9.68 -23.84 -0.74
N HIS A 108 10.93 -24.17 -1.04
CA HIS A 108 12.02 -23.19 -1.06
C HIS A 108 11.83 -22.15 -2.15
N PHE A 109 11.32 -22.53 -3.32
CA PHE A 109 10.99 -21.57 -4.38
C PHE A 109 9.86 -20.65 -3.95
N LEU A 110 8.80 -21.18 -3.35
CA LEU A 110 7.67 -20.38 -2.85
C LEU A 110 8.13 -19.37 -1.79
N HIS A 111 8.94 -19.82 -0.84
CA HIS A 111 9.50 -18.94 0.19
C HIS A 111 10.40 -17.84 -0.41
N ALA A 112 11.24 -18.19 -1.37
CA ALA A 112 12.10 -17.21 -2.05
C ALA A 112 11.28 -16.19 -2.83
N LEU A 113 10.26 -16.62 -3.55
CA LEU A 113 9.32 -15.76 -4.29
C LEU A 113 8.61 -14.78 -3.34
N LEU A 114 8.02 -15.30 -2.27
CA LEU A 114 7.33 -14.48 -1.27
C LEU A 114 8.30 -13.50 -0.58
N ALA A 115 9.49 -13.95 -0.20
CA ALA A 115 10.47 -13.10 0.45
C ALA A 115 10.93 -11.95 -0.44
N ARG A 116 11.04 -12.19 -1.72
CA ARG A 116 11.51 -11.21 -2.71
C ARG A 116 10.42 -10.25 -3.15
N GLU A 117 9.26 -10.76 -3.51
CA GLU A 117 8.20 -9.98 -4.18
C GLU A 117 7.17 -9.44 -3.19
N ASP A 118 6.83 -10.21 -2.16
CA ASP A 118 5.77 -9.86 -1.21
C ASP A 118 5.97 -10.55 0.15
N SER A 119 6.96 -10.11 0.90
CA SER A 119 7.32 -10.72 2.20
C SER A 119 6.20 -10.72 3.24
N ARG A 120 5.12 -9.99 2.99
CA ARG A 120 3.96 -9.86 3.89
C ARG A 120 2.68 -10.42 3.29
N PHE A 121 2.76 -11.22 2.23
CA PHE A 121 1.64 -11.76 1.46
C PHE A 121 0.48 -12.27 2.32
N TYR A 122 0.77 -13.04 3.37
CA TYR A 122 -0.25 -13.59 4.29
C TYR A 122 -0.77 -12.58 5.35
N ARG A 123 -0.32 -11.33 5.32
CA ARG A 123 -0.66 -10.30 6.32
C ARG A 123 -1.49 -9.16 5.75
N HIS A 124 -1.84 -9.20 4.48
CA HIS A 124 -2.66 -8.20 3.82
C HIS A 124 -3.67 -8.84 2.86
N HIS A 125 -4.67 -8.08 2.44
CA HIS A 125 -5.74 -8.52 1.55
C HIS A 125 -5.61 -7.77 0.20
N GLY A 126 -4.68 -8.23 -0.64
CA GLY A 126 -4.43 -7.67 -1.96
C GLY A 126 -3.46 -6.49 -1.98
N ILE A 127 -3.52 -5.57 -1.03
CA ILE A 127 -2.63 -4.40 -0.93
C ILE A 127 -1.89 -4.40 0.41
N ASP A 128 -0.56 -4.28 0.39
CA ASP A 128 0.25 -4.06 1.60
C ASP A 128 0.35 -2.56 1.92
N HIS A 129 -0.61 -2.03 2.68
CA HIS A 129 -0.62 -0.62 3.09
C HIS A 129 0.63 -0.20 3.86
N LEU A 130 1.14 -1.06 4.76
CA LEU A 130 2.36 -0.77 5.52
C LEU A 130 3.61 -0.83 4.63
N GLY A 131 3.63 -1.76 3.68
CA GLY A 131 4.66 -1.83 2.65
C GLY A 131 4.67 -0.59 1.77
N LEU A 132 3.48 -0.08 1.41
CA LEU A 132 3.33 1.14 0.63
C LEU A 132 3.90 2.36 1.37
N VAL A 133 3.55 2.55 2.65
CA VAL A 133 4.07 3.64 3.48
C VAL A 133 5.60 3.52 3.63
N ARG A 134 6.11 2.32 3.91
CA ARG A 134 7.55 2.07 4.02
C ARG A 134 8.29 2.38 2.72
N ALA A 135 7.78 1.92 1.58
CA ALA A 135 8.36 2.19 0.28
C ALA A 135 8.35 3.69 -0.04
N TRP A 136 7.25 4.38 0.26
CA TRP A 136 7.14 5.83 0.08
C TRP A 136 8.17 6.60 0.91
N LEU A 137 8.28 6.30 2.21
CA LEU A 137 9.26 6.94 3.09
C LEU A 137 10.70 6.69 2.62
N ARG A 138 11.00 5.47 2.17
CA ARG A 138 12.32 5.12 1.66
C ARG A 138 12.64 5.88 0.37
N ASN A 139 11.70 5.90 -0.58
CA ASN A 139 11.87 6.62 -1.84
C ASN A 139 12.03 8.13 -1.61
N LEU A 140 11.33 8.69 -0.62
CA LEU A 140 11.48 10.10 -0.24
C LEU A 140 12.87 10.40 0.33
N ARG A 141 13.41 9.52 1.19
CA ARG A 141 14.77 9.66 1.75
C ARG A 141 15.85 9.54 0.68
N GLU A 142 15.70 8.59 -0.22
CA GLU A 142 16.65 8.31 -1.30
C GLU A 142 16.50 9.27 -2.50
N LYS A 143 15.46 10.12 -2.52
CA LYS A 143 15.09 11.04 -3.62
C LYS A 143 15.01 10.34 -4.98
N ARG A 144 14.73 9.05 -4.99
CA ARG A 144 14.56 8.21 -6.19
C ARG A 144 13.69 7.01 -5.87
N THR A 145 13.11 6.38 -6.90
CA THR A 145 12.34 5.15 -6.71
C THR A 145 13.26 3.95 -6.53
N VAL A 146 13.49 3.57 -5.27
CA VAL A 146 14.36 2.43 -4.91
C VAL A 146 13.54 1.19 -4.61
N GLN A 147 12.31 1.36 -4.09
CA GLN A 147 11.46 0.26 -3.67
C GLN A 147 10.06 0.40 -4.28
N GLY A 148 9.58 -0.71 -4.89
CA GLY A 148 8.19 -0.87 -5.29
C GLY A 148 7.33 -1.32 -4.11
N ALA A 149 6.02 -1.13 -4.24
CA ALA A 149 5.02 -1.55 -3.26
C ALA A 149 3.90 -2.38 -3.91
N SER A 150 4.17 -2.99 -5.06
CA SER A 150 3.22 -3.88 -5.74
C SER A 150 3.26 -5.25 -5.09
N THR A 151 2.10 -5.77 -4.72
CA THR A 151 1.94 -7.12 -4.15
C THR A 151 1.88 -8.17 -5.26
N LEU A 152 2.04 -9.44 -4.91
CA LEU A 152 1.88 -10.56 -5.84
C LEU A 152 0.47 -10.59 -6.44
N THR A 153 -0.55 -10.30 -5.65
CA THR A 153 -1.94 -10.24 -6.13
C THR A 153 -2.13 -9.12 -7.17
N MET A 154 -1.53 -7.95 -6.97
CA MET A 154 -1.55 -6.87 -7.97
C MET A 154 -0.78 -7.25 -9.24
N GLN A 155 0.29 -8.05 -9.13
CA GLN A 155 1.03 -8.55 -10.29
C GLN A 155 0.19 -9.57 -11.05
N LEU A 156 -0.47 -10.48 -10.35
CA LEU A 156 -1.37 -11.48 -10.93
C LEU A 156 -2.50 -10.81 -11.71
N THR A 157 -3.25 -9.89 -11.09
CA THR A 157 -4.33 -9.15 -11.78
C THR A 157 -3.82 -8.41 -13.00
N ARG A 158 -2.63 -7.81 -12.92
CA ARG A 158 -2.03 -7.14 -14.06
C ARG A 158 -1.77 -8.09 -15.23
N MET A 159 -1.26 -9.27 -14.95
CA MET A 159 -0.97 -10.29 -15.98
C MET A 159 -2.25 -10.86 -16.58
N THR A 160 -3.20 -11.23 -15.73
CA THR A 160 -4.48 -11.83 -16.16
C THR A 160 -5.29 -10.90 -17.06
N PHE A 161 -5.35 -9.61 -16.70
CA PHE A 161 -6.17 -8.63 -17.44
C PHE A 161 -5.37 -7.81 -18.46
N GLY A 162 -4.14 -8.18 -18.75
CA GLY A 162 -3.30 -7.49 -19.75
C GLY A 162 -3.10 -6.01 -19.48
N LEU A 163 -3.05 -5.61 -18.20
CA LEU A 163 -2.92 -4.20 -17.82
C LEU A 163 -1.51 -3.70 -18.12
N THR A 164 -1.29 -3.26 -19.35
CA THR A 164 -0.01 -2.74 -19.85
C THR A 164 0.18 -1.26 -19.51
N GLY A 165 1.41 -0.75 -19.71
CA GLY A 165 1.76 0.65 -19.46
C GLY A 165 2.26 0.94 -18.04
N ARG A 166 2.85 2.14 -17.84
CA ARG A 166 3.43 2.58 -16.54
C ARG A 166 2.67 3.78 -15.98
N THR A 167 1.34 3.69 -15.87
CA THR A 167 0.49 4.77 -15.40
C THR A 167 -0.01 4.55 -13.98
N MET A 168 -0.33 5.63 -13.26
CA MET A 168 -0.97 5.56 -11.95
C MET A 168 -2.37 4.96 -12.02
N GLN A 169 -3.12 5.27 -13.09
CA GLN A 169 -4.45 4.71 -13.35
C GLN A 169 -4.41 3.18 -13.37
N ARG A 170 -3.47 2.59 -14.12
CA ARG A 170 -3.26 1.16 -14.16
C ARG A 170 -2.93 0.57 -12.78
N LYS A 171 -2.07 1.26 -11.98
CA LYS A 171 -1.72 0.80 -10.64
C LYS A 171 -2.93 0.79 -9.71
N LEU A 172 -3.75 1.83 -9.77
CA LEU A 172 -4.98 1.90 -8.98
C LEU A 172 -5.96 0.79 -9.39
N LEU A 173 -6.16 0.58 -10.69
CA LEU A 173 -7.03 -0.50 -11.18
C LEU A 173 -6.52 -1.88 -10.73
N ALA A 174 -5.22 -2.16 -10.87
CA ALA A 174 -4.64 -3.43 -10.41
C ALA A 174 -4.78 -3.60 -8.88
N ALA A 175 -4.68 -2.53 -8.10
CA ALA A 175 -4.88 -2.55 -6.66
C ALA A 175 -6.35 -2.86 -6.31
N THR A 176 -7.29 -2.20 -6.95
CA THR A 176 -8.73 -2.44 -6.74
C THR A 176 -9.11 -3.89 -7.13
N LEU A 177 -8.67 -4.36 -8.29
CA LEU A 177 -8.90 -5.74 -8.72
C LEU A 177 -8.30 -6.76 -7.74
N ALA A 178 -7.09 -6.47 -7.20
CA ALA A 178 -6.44 -7.34 -6.23
C ALA A 178 -7.23 -7.43 -4.90
N THR A 179 -7.83 -6.34 -4.44
CA THR A 179 -8.69 -6.35 -3.24
C THR A 179 -10.01 -7.05 -3.50
N THR A 180 -10.66 -6.81 -4.63
CA THR A 180 -11.92 -7.45 -5.00
C THR A 180 -11.76 -8.97 -5.13
N MET A 181 -10.63 -9.42 -5.74
CA MET A 181 -10.33 -10.85 -5.92
C MET A 181 -10.19 -11.62 -4.60
N LEU A 182 -9.73 -10.98 -3.53
CA LEU A 182 -9.58 -11.62 -2.22
C LEU A 182 -10.79 -11.40 -1.29
N ALA A 183 -11.79 -10.63 -1.72
CA ALA A 183 -13.04 -10.40 -0.99
C ALA A 183 -14.16 -11.36 -1.42
N THR A 184 -13.98 -12.08 -2.54
CA THR A 184 -14.89 -13.11 -3.08
C THR A 184 -14.42 -14.50 -2.70
#